data_44198f059ada55824a8fc853ab38a157
#
_entry.id   44198f059ada55824a8fc853ab38a157
#
_cell.length_a   1.000
_cell.length_b   1.000
_cell.length_c   1.000
_cell.angle_alpha   90.00
_cell.angle_beta   90.00
_cell.angle_gamma   90.00
#
_symmetry.space_group_name_H-M   'P 1'
#
loop_
_entity.id
_entity.type
_entity.pdbx_description
1 polymer ?
#
loop_
_entity_poly.entity_id
_entity_poly.type
_entity_poly.pdbx_seq_one_letter_code
_entity_poly.pdbx_strand_id
1 'polypeptide(L)'
;EVGIEFEEESELAWALPKESRSLAHAVDKWFRDYERTGKLEILNNRYYGFVREFDYYDTKVLQRRIGERLNPQKPLFIGAAEKYDLPWTLLAAMGYQESQWNPLAESPTGVRGMMMLTENTALSLGVSDRLNAEQSIYGGARYLKRLYQRFPSDVPEKDKIWMSLAAYNVGWGHLKDAQSLLKKSGKNPHLWAEVKRVLPRLADPKYYQD
;
A
#
# COMPACT_ATOMS: atom_id res chain seq x y z
N GLU A 1 -23.02 9.58 17.87
CA GLU A 1 -22.34 10.36 18.93
C GLU A 1 -20.94 10.63 18.41
N VAL A 2 -20.64 11.94 18.20
CA VAL A 2 -19.31 12.41 17.81
C VAL A 2 -18.43 12.19 19.03
N GLY A 3 -17.36 11.40 18.90
CA GLY A 3 -16.36 11.26 19.94
C GLY A 3 -15.71 12.62 20.22
N ILE A 4 -15.41 12.89 21.47
CA ILE A 4 -14.70 14.09 21.86
C ILE A 4 -13.30 14.02 21.27
N GLU A 5 -12.97 14.87 20.29
CA GLU A 5 -11.60 15.12 19.87
C GLU A 5 -10.90 15.88 21.01
N PHE A 6 -9.84 15.27 21.56
CA PHE A 6 -8.96 15.98 22.46
C PHE A 6 -8.02 16.84 21.63
N GLU A 7 -8.24 18.14 21.60
CA GLU A 7 -7.39 19.13 20.91
C GLU A 7 -6.04 19.40 21.59
N GLU A 8 -5.69 18.71 22.66
CA GLU A 8 -4.40 18.88 23.30
C GLU A 8 -3.32 18.04 22.61
N GLU A 9 -2.47 18.72 21.85
CA GLU A 9 -1.21 18.14 21.37
C GLU A 9 -0.36 17.74 22.59
N SER A 10 -0.27 16.43 22.86
CA SER A 10 0.64 15.93 23.90
C SER A 10 2.05 15.77 23.33
N GLU A 11 3.00 16.51 23.89
CA GLU A 11 4.41 16.32 23.56
C GLU A 11 4.92 15.00 24.12
N LEU A 12 5.43 14.14 23.23
CA LEU A 12 6.09 12.90 23.61
C LEU A 12 7.58 13.13 23.75
N ALA A 13 8.15 12.77 24.90
CA ALA A 13 9.57 12.91 25.19
C ALA A 13 10.18 11.60 25.72
N TRP A 14 11.46 11.39 25.43
CA TRP A 14 12.21 10.29 26.01
C TRP A 14 12.82 10.72 27.35
N ALA A 15 12.54 9.97 28.41
CA ALA A 15 13.16 10.16 29.70
C ALA A 15 14.53 9.47 29.74
N LEU A 16 15.57 10.21 30.09
CA LEU A 16 16.93 9.71 30.25
C LEU A 16 17.44 9.98 31.67
N PRO A 17 18.34 9.14 32.21
CA PRO A 17 19.01 9.44 33.50
C PRO A 17 19.72 10.79 33.42
N LYS A 18 19.70 11.55 34.52
CA LYS A 18 20.30 12.91 34.60
C LYS A 18 21.79 12.93 34.26
N GLU A 19 22.49 11.82 34.48
CA GLU A 19 23.92 11.65 34.23
C GLU A 19 24.24 11.38 32.76
N SER A 20 23.22 11.02 31.95
CA SER A 20 23.40 10.61 30.55
C SER A 20 23.37 11.78 29.56
N ARG A 21 24.00 12.91 29.89
CA ARG A 21 24.00 14.13 29.04
C ARG A 21 24.56 13.90 27.62
N SER A 22 25.60 13.09 27.50
CA SER A 22 26.16 12.75 26.19
C SER A 22 25.18 11.98 25.31
N LEU A 23 24.42 11.05 25.92
CA LEU A 23 23.37 10.30 25.23
C LEU A 23 22.20 11.23 24.84
N ALA A 24 21.77 12.11 25.72
CA ALA A 24 20.73 13.11 25.42
C ALA A 24 21.13 13.95 24.20
N HIS A 25 22.36 14.48 24.20
CA HIS A 25 22.87 15.27 23.08
C HIS A 25 22.94 14.46 21.75
N ALA A 26 23.34 13.20 21.82
CA ALA A 26 23.39 12.33 20.65
C ALA A 26 21.99 12.05 20.09
N VAL A 27 21.01 11.80 20.96
CA VAL A 27 19.60 11.59 20.59
C VAL A 27 19.01 12.85 19.96
N ASP A 28 19.19 14.02 20.58
CA ASP A 28 18.72 15.30 20.04
C ASP A 28 19.34 15.62 18.68
N LYS A 29 20.63 15.35 18.52
CA LYS A 29 21.31 15.51 17.23
C LYS A 29 20.72 14.58 16.17
N TRP A 30 20.47 13.32 16.55
CA TRP A 30 19.87 12.34 15.63
C TRP A 30 18.46 12.77 15.20
N PHE A 31 17.60 13.22 16.12
CA PHE A 31 16.27 13.72 15.78
C PHE A 31 16.34 14.92 14.84
N ARG A 32 17.14 15.94 15.14
CA ARG A 32 17.32 17.11 14.26
C ARG A 32 17.82 16.73 12.87
N ASP A 33 18.76 15.79 12.76
CA ASP A 33 19.25 15.33 11.46
C ASP A 33 18.16 14.55 10.69
N TYR A 34 17.33 13.76 11.38
CA TYR A 34 16.22 13.03 10.77
C TYR A 34 15.10 13.97 10.31
N GLU A 35 14.76 15.00 11.05
CA GLU A 35 13.81 16.04 10.66
C GLU A 35 14.32 16.81 9.44
N ARG A 36 15.53 17.35 9.53
CA ARG A 36 16.16 18.13 8.46
C ARG A 36 16.27 17.36 7.14
N THR A 37 16.50 16.06 7.20
CA THR A 37 16.60 15.19 6.02
C THR A 37 15.25 14.65 5.54
N GLY A 38 14.14 14.96 6.21
CA GLY A 38 12.80 14.42 5.92
C GLY A 38 12.62 12.93 6.26
N LYS A 39 13.61 12.31 6.89
CA LYS A 39 13.56 10.89 7.25
C LYS A 39 12.55 10.61 8.37
N LEU A 40 12.34 11.56 9.28
CA LEU A 40 11.35 11.43 10.35
C LEU A 40 9.94 11.40 9.77
N GLU A 41 9.63 12.28 8.81
CA GLU A 41 8.36 12.26 8.08
C GLU A 41 8.13 10.95 7.33
N ILE A 42 9.17 10.42 6.68
CA ILE A 42 9.11 9.12 6.00
C ILE A 42 8.80 8.00 7.01
N LEU A 43 9.45 8.04 8.18
CA LEU A 43 9.26 7.06 9.25
C LEU A 43 7.82 7.13 9.79
N ASN A 44 7.34 8.33 10.11
CA ASN A 44 5.98 8.55 10.60
C ASN A 44 4.93 8.10 9.58
N ASN A 45 5.08 8.47 8.31
CA ASN A 45 4.18 8.01 7.25
C ASN A 45 4.22 6.49 7.06
N ARG A 46 5.35 5.84 7.33
CA ARG A 46 5.49 4.39 7.22
C ARG A 46 4.74 3.63 8.31
N TYR A 47 4.75 4.14 9.55
CA TYR A 47 4.17 3.45 10.70
C TYR A 47 2.79 3.97 11.10
N TYR A 48 2.50 5.23 10.84
CA TYR A 48 1.28 5.92 11.30
C TYR A 48 0.48 6.61 10.20
N GLY A 49 0.98 6.65 8.97
CA GLY A 49 0.31 7.35 7.86
C GLY A 49 -1.09 6.83 7.52
N PHE A 50 -1.41 5.60 7.92
CA PHE A 50 -2.72 5.00 7.76
C PHE A 50 -3.68 5.30 8.94
N VAL A 51 -3.16 5.71 10.10
CA VAL A 51 -3.96 5.92 11.34
C VAL A 51 -4.84 7.16 11.24
N ARG A 52 -4.46 8.14 10.41
CA ARG A 52 -5.21 9.40 10.23
C ARG A 52 -6.49 9.27 9.42
N GLU A 53 -6.69 8.14 8.71
CA GLU A 53 -7.82 7.93 7.81
C GLU A 53 -8.85 6.91 8.31
N PHE A 54 -8.55 6.20 9.42
CA PHE A 54 -9.45 5.19 10.01
C PHE A 54 -10.09 5.71 11.28
N ASP A 55 -11.38 6.06 11.21
CA ASP A 55 -12.15 6.43 12.39
C ASP A 55 -12.78 5.21 13.10
N TYR A 56 -13.45 5.48 14.23
CA TYR A 56 -14.15 4.43 15.00
C TYR A 56 -15.23 3.73 14.18
N TYR A 57 -15.92 4.46 13.31
CA TYR A 57 -16.98 3.90 12.46
C TYR A 57 -16.38 2.94 11.42
N ASP A 58 -15.30 3.32 10.78
CA ASP A 58 -14.59 2.48 9.81
C ASP A 58 -14.07 1.19 10.44
N THR A 59 -13.57 1.26 11.68
CA THR A 59 -13.14 0.09 12.45
C THR A 59 -14.32 -0.86 12.74
N LYS A 60 -15.48 -0.35 13.12
CA LYS A 60 -16.69 -1.17 13.34
C LYS A 60 -17.18 -1.83 12.05
N VAL A 61 -17.18 -1.08 10.95
CA VAL A 61 -17.55 -1.60 9.62
C VAL A 61 -16.58 -2.71 9.19
N LEU A 62 -15.27 -2.49 9.38
CA LEU A 62 -14.25 -3.50 9.07
C LEU A 62 -14.45 -4.78 9.89
N GLN A 63 -14.65 -4.66 11.21
CA GLN A 63 -14.89 -5.81 12.10
C GLN A 63 -16.11 -6.63 11.67
N ARG A 64 -17.24 -5.97 11.35
CA ARG A 64 -18.42 -6.63 10.83
C ARG A 64 -18.14 -7.37 9.53
N ARG A 65 -17.46 -6.71 8.58
CA ARG A 65 -17.13 -7.30 7.27
C ARG A 65 -16.13 -8.46 7.37
N ILE A 66 -15.24 -8.46 8.36
CA ILE A 66 -14.38 -9.61 8.64
C ILE A 66 -15.26 -10.84 8.94
N GLY A 67 -16.25 -10.71 9.83
CA GLY A 67 -17.16 -11.80 10.15
C GLY A 67 -18.01 -12.26 8.97
N GLU A 68 -18.64 -11.32 8.28
CA GLU A 68 -19.66 -11.60 7.26
C GLU A 68 -19.07 -11.97 5.89
N ARG A 69 -17.94 -11.38 5.50
CA ARG A 69 -17.41 -11.48 4.12
C ARG A 69 -16.04 -12.13 4.04
N LEU A 70 -15.09 -11.75 4.91
CA LEU A 70 -13.74 -12.30 4.85
C LEU A 70 -13.70 -13.75 5.32
N ASN A 71 -14.31 -14.07 6.45
CA ASN A 71 -14.23 -15.41 7.03
C ASN A 71 -14.67 -16.53 6.07
N PRO A 72 -15.78 -16.40 5.32
CA PRO A 72 -16.15 -17.39 4.30
C PRO A 72 -15.13 -17.53 3.17
N GLN A 73 -14.42 -16.47 2.83
CA GLN A 73 -13.45 -16.43 1.71
C GLN A 73 -12.00 -16.68 2.15
N LYS A 74 -11.74 -16.70 3.46
CA LYS A 74 -10.38 -16.83 4.02
C LYS A 74 -9.62 -18.04 3.48
N PRO A 75 -10.20 -19.23 3.32
CA PRO A 75 -9.50 -20.38 2.73
C PRO A 75 -8.96 -20.10 1.33
N LEU A 76 -9.70 -19.34 0.50
CA LEU A 76 -9.27 -18.97 -0.85
C LEU A 76 -8.07 -18.01 -0.83
N PHE A 77 -8.07 -17.04 0.09
CA PHE A 77 -6.92 -16.15 0.29
C PHE A 77 -5.68 -16.90 0.75
N ILE A 78 -5.84 -17.87 1.67
CA ILE A 78 -4.74 -18.72 2.14
C ILE A 78 -4.19 -19.57 0.99
N GLY A 79 -5.05 -20.28 0.26
CA GLY A 79 -4.63 -21.12 -0.86
C GLY A 79 -3.94 -20.32 -1.99
N ALA A 80 -4.44 -19.12 -2.31
CA ALA A 80 -3.79 -18.23 -3.27
C ALA A 80 -2.43 -17.74 -2.77
N ALA A 81 -2.32 -17.41 -1.47
CA ALA A 81 -1.09 -16.98 -0.82
C ALA A 81 0.00 -18.05 -0.88
N GLU A 82 -0.34 -19.28 -0.54
CA GLU A 82 0.56 -20.44 -0.62
C GLU A 82 1.01 -20.69 -2.07
N LYS A 83 0.08 -20.66 -3.02
CA LYS A 83 0.40 -20.89 -4.45
C LYS A 83 1.34 -19.86 -5.05
N TYR A 84 1.22 -18.59 -4.64
CA TYR A 84 2.00 -17.48 -5.23
C TYR A 84 3.08 -16.94 -4.29
N ASP A 85 3.32 -17.59 -3.16
CA ASP A 85 4.30 -17.17 -2.17
C ASP A 85 4.13 -15.69 -1.81
N LEU A 86 2.97 -15.37 -1.21
CA LEU A 86 2.56 -14.05 -0.76
C LEU A 86 1.90 -14.17 0.63
N PRO A 87 1.99 -13.15 1.49
CA PRO A 87 1.23 -13.15 2.75
C PRO A 87 -0.29 -13.14 2.48
N TRP A 88 -1.05 -14.08 3.05
CA TRP A 88 -2.51 -14.12 2.88
C TRP A 88 -3.19 -12.86 3.40
N THR A 89 -2.65 -12.25 4.47
CA THR A 89 -3.15 -10.99 5.03
C THR A 89 -2.99 -9.83 4.07
N LEU A 90 -1.92 -9.81 3.27
CA LEU A 90 -1.73 -8.82 2.21
C LEU A 90 -2.81 -8.97 1.14
N LEU A 91 -3.06 -10.19 0.67
CA LEU A 91 -4.09 -10.44 -0.34
C LEU A 91 -5.49 -10.11 0.20
N ALA A 92 -5.77 -10.43 1.46
CA ALA A 92 -7.03 -10.08 2.10
C ALA A 92 -7.19 -8.56 2.25
N ALA A 93 -6.13 -7.83 2.62
CA ALA A 93 -6.14 -6.36 2.68
C ALA A 93 -6.39 -5.73 1.31
N MET A 94 -5.77 -6.28 0.25
CA MET A 94 -6.05 -5.86 -1.12
C MET A 94 -7.52 -6.08 -1.48
N GLY A 95 -8.06 -7.28 -1.23
CA GLY A 95 -9.47 -7.57 -1.49
C GLY A 95 -10.43 -6.67 -0.73
N TYR A 96 -10.05 -6.21 0.47
CA TYR A 96 -10.81 -5.19 1.20
C TYR A 96 -10.75 -3.84 0.51
N GLN A 97 -9.58 -3.39 0.14
CA GLN A 97 -9.37 -2.11 -0.55
C GLN A 97 -10.10 -2.07 -1.90
N GLU A 98 -10.07 -3.17 -2.65
CA GLU A 98 -10.67 -3.26 -3.98
C GLU A 98 -12.20 -3.33 -3.94
N SER A 99 -12.76 -4.22 -3.12
CA SER A 99 -14.19 -4.55 -3.16
C SER A 99 -14.87 -4.64 -1.79
N GLN A 100 -14.12 -4.40 -0.70
CA GLN A 100 -14.57 -4.68 0.66
C GLN A 100 -15.04 -6.15 0.82
N TRP A 101 -14.31 -7.06 0.17
CA TRP A 101 -14.57 -8.49 0.06
C TRP A 101 -15.96 -8.83 -0.55
N ASN A 102 -16.43 -8.01 -1.50
CA ASN A 102 -17.63 -8.31 -2.25
C ASN A 102 -17.26 -8.97 -3.59
N PRO A 103 -17.56 -10.27 -3.80
CA PRO A 103 -17.23 -10.95 -5.05
C PRO A 103 -18.02 -10.42 -6.26
N LEU A 104 -19.17 -9.78 -6.01
CA LEU A 104 -20.04 -9.23 -7.05
C LEU A 104 -19.80 -7.72 -7.27
N ALA A 105 -18.69 -7.18 -6.77
CA ALA A 105 -18.37 -5.76 -6.96
C ALA A 105 -18.13 -5.46 -8.45
N GLU A 106 -18.67 -4.31 -8.87
CA GLU A 106 -18.49 -3.78 -10.23
C GLU A 106 -18.32 -2.27 -10.14
N SER A 107 -17.32 -1.74 -10.85
CA SER A 107 -17.10 -0.30 -10.96
C SER A 107 -17.69 0.28 -12.24
N PRO A 108 -17.96 1.59 -12.28
CA PRO A 108 -18.40 2.28 -13.50
C PRO A 108 -17.42 2.12 -14.68
N THR A 109 -16.15 1.84 -14.41
CA THR A 109 -15.11 1.63 -15.43
C THR A 109 -14.99 0.17 -15.89
N GLY A 110 -15.87 -0.72 -15.41
CA GLY A 110 -15.97 -2.11 -15.86
C GLY A 110 -14.96 -3.08 -15.22
N VAL A 111 -14.23 -2.67 -14.15
CA VAL A 111 -13.49 -3.64 -13.33
C VAL A 111 -14.45 -4.39 -12.43
N ARG A 112 -14.20 -5.69 -12.19
CA ARG A 112 -15.16 -6.57 -11.52
C ARG A 112 -14.50 -7.54 -10.54
N GLY A 113 -15.31 -7.98 -9.58
CA GLY A 113 -15.03 -9.08 -8.68
C GLY A 113 -14.23 -8.69 -7.44
N MET A 114 -13.88 -9.69 -6.64
CA MET A 114 -13.20 -9.55 -5.36
C MET A 114 -11.92 -8.71 -5.43
N MET A 115 -11.14 -8.84 -6.51
CA MET A 115 -9.86 -8.20 -6.71
C MET A 115 -9.89 -7.14 -7.84
N MET A 116 -11.08 -6.70 -8.26
CA MET A 116 -11.34 -5.64 -9.24
C MET A 116 -10.46 -5.72 -10.50
N LEU A 117 -10.46 -6.89 -11.14
CA LEU A 117 -9.67 -7.11 -12.36
C LEU A 117 -10.33 -6.44 -13.57
N THR A 118 -9.53 -5.79 -14.41
CA THR A 118 -9.97 -5.39 -15.75
C THR A 118 -10.15 -6.63 -16.62
N GLU A 119 -10.94 -6.52 -17.67
CA GLU A 119 -11.16 -7.62 -18.61
C GLU A 119 -9.85 -8.10 -19.25
N ASN A 120 -9.05 -7.18 -19.76
CA ASN A 120 -7.76 -7.50 -20.37
C ASN A 120 -6.80 -8.19 -19.40
N THR A 121 -6.75 -7.71 -18.13
CA THR A 121 -5.93 -8.34 -17.10
C THR A 121 -6.43 -9.75 -16.82
N ALA A 122 -7.74 -9.93 -16.62
CA ALA A 122 -8.36 -11.23 -16.36
C ALA A 122 -8.05 -12.24 -17.48
N LEU A 123 -8.26 -11.85 -18.74
CA LEU A 123 -7.93 -12.68 -19.91
C LEU A 123 -6.46 -13.09 -19.93
N SER A 124 -5.53 -12.15 -19.68
CA SER A 124 -4.10 -12.42 -19.65
C SER A 124 -3.67 -13.38 -18.54
N LEU A 125 -4.52 -13.52 -17.51
CA LEU A 125 -4.32 -14.38 -16.35
C LEU A 125 -5.09 -15.69 -16.43
N GLY A 126 -5.89 -15.91 -17.48
CA GLY A 126 -6.73 -17.10 -17.61
C GLY A 126 -7.92 -17.12 -16.65
N VAL A 127 -8.38 -15.93 -16.21
CA VAL A 127 -9.60 -15.75 -15.40
C VAL A 127 -10.77 -15.64 -16.36
N SER A 128 -11.65 -16.65 -16.38
CA SER A 128 -12.82 -16.70 -17.25
C SER A 128 -14.04 -16.01 -16.64
N ASP A 129 -14.13 -16.00 -15.32
CA ASP A 129 -15.21 -15.34 -14.57
C ASP A 129 -14.62 -14.49 -13.42
N ARG A 130 -14.67 -13.18 -13.59
CA ARG A 130 -14.19 -12.21 -12.59
C ARG A 130 -15.06 -12.12 -11.35
N LEU A 131 -16.34 -12.52 -11.44
CA LEU A 131 -17.29 -12.54 -10.32
C LEU A 131 -17.19 -13.81 -9.48
N ASN A 132 -16.52 -14.84 -10.01
CA ASN A 132 -16.18 -16.02 -9.22
C ASN A 132 -15.07 -15.65 -8.23
N ALA A 133 -15.36 -15.79 -6.92
CA ALA A 133 -14.45 -15.35 -5.85
C ALA A 133 -13.08 -16.03 -5.93
N GLU A 134 -13.03 -17.34 -6.17
CA GLU A 134 -11.79 -18.10 -6.28
C GLU A 134 -10.96 -17.61 -7.47
N GLN A 135 -11.55 -17.55 -8.66
CA GLN A 135 -10.85 -17.09 -9.88
C GLN A 135 -10.33 -15.65 -9.71
N SER A 136 -11.14 -14.77 -9.10
CA SER A 136 -10.75 -13.38 -8.86
C SER A 136 -9.58 -13.28 -7.88
N ILE A 137 -9.62 -13.98 -6.74
CA ILE A 137 -8.57 -13.96 -5.71
C ILE A 137 -7.26 -14.53 -6.27
N TYR A 138 -7.32 -15.72 -6.92
CA TYR A 138 -6.13 -16.33 -7.53
C TYR A 138 -5.57 -15.50 -8.69
N GLY A 139 -6.45 -14.88 -9.49
CA GLY A 139 -6.08 -13.95 -10.54
C GLY A 139 -5.35 -12.72 -10.00
N GLY A 140 -5.92 -12.08 -8.97
CA GLY A 140 -5.31 -10.92 -8.31
C GLY A 140 -3.95 -11.25 -7.69
N ALA A 141 -3.85 -12.38 -6.98
CA ALA A 141 -2.58 -12.86 -6.40
C ALA A 141 -1.52 -13.12 -7.49
N ARG A 142 -1.91 -13.80 -8.58
CA ARG A 142 -1.04 -14.03 -9.74
C ARG A 142 -0.57 -12.73 -10.37
N TYR A 143 -1.46 -11.74 -10.51
CA TYR A 143 -1.11 -10.44 -11.07
C TYR A 143 -0.11 -9.70 -10.18
N LEU A 144 -0.36 -9.63 -8.87
CA LEU A 144 0.57 -9.02 -7.92
C LEU A 144 1.95 -9.68 -7.97
N LYS A 145 2.02 -11.03 -7.98
CA LYS A 145 3.30 -11.75 -8.07
C LYS A 145 4.02 -11.45 -9.38
N ARG A 146 3.30 -11.36 -10.52
CA ARG A 146 3.89 -10.96 -11.80
C ARG A 146 4.48 -9.54 -11.75
N LEU A 147 3.79 -8.59 -11.11
CA LEU A 147 4.30 -7.23 -10.92
C LEU A 147 5.54 -7.22 -10.04
N TYR A 148 5.52 -7.95 -8.94
CA TYR A 148 6.64 -8.09 -8.02
C TYR A 148 7.89 -8.65 -8.72
N GLN A 149 7.73 -9.66 -9.56
CA GLN A 149 8.83 -10.30 -10.30
C GLN A 149 9.45 -9.41 -11.40
N ARG A 150 8.83 -8.28 -11.74
CA ARG A 150 9.39 -7.31 -12.70
C ARG A 150 10.50 -6.43 -12.12
N PHE A 151 10.61 -6.39 -10.80
CA PHE A 151 11.67 -5.59 -10.16
C PHE A 151 12.98 -6.36 -10.12
N PRO A 152 14.12 -5.66 -10.30
CA PRO A 152 15.45 -6.23 -10.14
C PRO A 152 15.66 -6.85 -8.74
N SER A 153 16.57 -7.82 -8.65
CA SER A 153 16.84 -8.53 -7.38
C SER A 153 17.42 -7.66 -6.30
N ASP A 154 18.18 -6.63 -6.66
CA ASP A 154 18.83 -5.66 -5.78
C ASP A 154 17.87 -4.64 -5.15
N VAL A 155 16.63 -4.54 -5.64
CA VAL A 155 15.61 -3.70 -5.01
C VAL A 155 15.16 -4.35 -3.69
N PRO A 156 15.16 -3.60 -2.55
CA PRO A 156 14.72 -4.16 -1.27
C PRO A 156 13.28 -4.71 -1.33
N GLU A 157 13.05 -5.85 -0.70
CA GLU A 157 11.76 -6.56 -0.69
C GLU A 157 10.57 -5.65 -0.30
N LYS A 158 10.78 -4.83 0.73
CA LYS A 158 9.75 -3.88 1.20
C LYS A 158 9.38 -2.87 0.13
N ASP A 159 10.35 -2.36 -0.62
CA ASP A 159 10.12 -1.40 -1.70
C ASP A 159 9.45 -2.09 -2.89
N LYS A 160 9.84 -3.34 -3.22
CA LYS A 160 9.18 -4.14 -4.27
C LYS A 160 7.70 -4.31 -3.98
N ILE A 161 7.34 -4.70 -2.75
CA ILE A 161 5.93 -4.91 -2.37
C ILE A 161 5.12 -3.62 -2.56
N TRP A 162 5.58 -2.50 -2.02
CA TRP A 162 4.84 -1.24 -2.13
C TRP A 162 4.71 -0.76 -3.59
N MET A 163 5.78 -0.86 -4.37
CA MET A 163 5.74 -0.51 -5.79
C MET A 163 4.86 -1.45 -6.60
N SER A 164 4.78 -2.74 -6.22
CA SER A 164 3.87 -3.69 -6.85
C SER A 164 2.41 -3.39 -6.56
N LEU A 165 2.09 -3.01 -5.33
CA LEU A 165 0.75 -2.56 -4.94
C LEU A 165 0.36 -1.27 -5.69
N ALA A 166 1.28 -0.32 -5.78
CA ALA A 166 1.05 0.88 -6.57
C ALA A 166 0.82 0.54 -8.06
N ALA A 167 1.64 -0.32 -8.66
CA ALA A 167 1.47 -0.76 -10.04
C ALA A 167 0.17 -1.55 -10.27
N TYR A 168 -0.30 -2.28 -9.26
CA TYR A 168 -1.60 -2.95 -9.31
C TYR A 168 -2.74 -1.94 -9.47
N ASN A 169 -2.69 -0.84 -8.70
CA ASN A 169 -3.71 0.19 -8.67
C ASN A 169 -3.65 1.14 -9.88
N VAL A 170 -2.49 1.79 -10.10
CA VAL A 170 -2.33 2.83 -11.14
C VAL A 170 -1.83 2.30 -12.47
N GLY A 171 -1.41 1.04 -12.53
CA GLY A 171 -0.81 0.42 -13.70
C GLY A 171 0.72 0.50 -13.74
N TRP A 172 1.33 -0.51 -14.37
CA TRP A 172 2.79 -0.61 -14.51
C TRP A 172 3.40 0.56 -15.28
N GLY A 173 2.70 1.09 -16.30
CA GLY A 173 3.16 2.23 -17.09
C GLY A 173 3.40 3.46 -16.23
N HIS A 174 2.41 3.89 -15.48
CA HIS A 174 2.52 5.04 -14.59
C HIS A 174 3.61 4.89 -13.52
N LEU A 175 3.80 3.67 -12.99
CA LEU A 175 4.93 3.41 -12.09
C LEU A 175 6.28 3.65 -12.79
N LYS A 176 6.43 3.21 -14.04
CA LYS A 176 7.64 3.41 -14.85
C LYS A 176 7.87 4.88 -15.16
N ASP A 177 6.81 5.64 -15.41
CA ASP A 177 6.90 7.09 -15.63
C ASP A 177 7.41 7.80 -14.36
N ALA A 178 6.87 7.45 -13.18
CA ALA A 178 7.37 7.95 -11.91
C ALA A 178 8.85 7.63 -11.69
N GLN A 179 9.25 6.38 -11.97
CA GLN A 179 10.65 5.96 -11.87
C GLN A 179 11.56 6.72 -12.84
N SER A 180 11.08 6.99 -14.04
CA SER A 180 11.84 7.76 -15.05
C SER A 180 12.05 9.21 -14.63
N LEU A 181 11.02 9.86 -14.07
CA LEU A 181 11.14 11.21 -13.51
C LEU A 181 12.15 11.28 -12.36
N LEU A 182 12.13 10.29 -11.45
CA LEU A 182 13.10 10.21 -10.36
C LEU A 182 14.52 10.06 -10.89
N LYS A 183 14.72 9.18 -11.88
CA LYS A 183 16.02 8.97 -12.51
C LYS A 183 16.53 10.25 -13.18
N LYS A 184 15.70 10.98 -13.93
CA LYS A 184 16.04 12.28 -14.53
C LYS A 184 16.43 13.32 -13.47
N SER A 185 15.85 13.23 -12.26
CA SER A 185 16.15 14.13 -11.13
C SER A 185 17.33 13.66 -10.26
N GLY A 186 18.08 12.63 -10.66
CA GLY A 186 19.20 12.07 -9.89
C GLY A 186 18.81 11.36 -8.60
N LYS A 187 17.52 10.98 -8.45
CA LYS A 187 16.99 10.27 -7.29
C LYS A 187 16.89 8.77 -7.53
N ASN A 188 16.77 8.00 -6.44
CA ASN A 188 16.65 6.54 -6.54
C ASN A 188 15.24 6.13 -6.99
N PRO A 189 15.07 5.57 -8.21
CA PRO A 189 13.77 5.14 -8.72
C PRO A 189 13.24 3.85 -8.07
N HIS A 190 14.06 3.17 -7.27
CA HIS A 190 13.72 1.91 -6.61
C HIS A 190 13.43 2.08 -5.12
N LEU A 191 13.38 3.30 -4.61
CA LEU A 191 13.01 3.61 -3.23
C LEU A 191 11.55 4.04 -3.19
N TRP A 192 10.69 3.25 -2.54
CA TRP A 192 9.25 3.55 -2.45
C TRP A 192 8.95 4.95 -1.90
N ALA A 193 9.71 5.38 -0.89
CA ALA A 193 9.55 6.71 -0.30
C ALA A 193 9.68 7.86 -1.33
N GLU A 194 10.52 7.70 -2.35
CA GLU A 194 10.65 8.66 -3.44
C GLU A 194 9.55 8.48 -4.49
N VAL A 195 9.26 7.23 -4.88
CA VAL A 195 8.21 6.90 -5.86
C VAL A 195 6.85 7.40 -5.38
N LYS A 196 6.49 7.18 -4.12
CA LYS A 196 5.24 7.64 -3.50
C LYS A 196 5.01 9.15 -3.65
N ARG A 197 6.08 9.96 -3.63
CA ARG A 197 5.99 11.43 -3.75
C ARG A 197 5.74 11.90 -5.19
N VAL A 198 6.13 11.10 -6.16
CA VAL A 198 6.04 11.45 -7.59
C VAL A 198 4.75 10.94 -8.22
N LEU A 199 4.26 9.75 -7.83
CA LEU A 199 3.07 9.14 -8.41
C LEU A 199 1.85 10.10 -8.49
N PRO A 200 1.50 10.87 -7.43
CA PRO A 200 0.36 11.81 -7.51
C PRO A 200 0.58 12.95 -8.53
N ARG A 201 1.83 13.29 -8.82
CA ARG A 201 2.17 14.36 -9.76
C ARG A 201 1.95 13.96 -11.21
N LEU A 202 1.91 12.67 -11.50
CA LEU A 202 1.61 12.17 -12.85
C LEU A 202 0.18 12.46 -13.30
N ALA A 203 -0.73 12.85 -12.40
CA ALA A 203 -2.06 13.31 -12.75
C ALA A 203 -2.10 14.77 -13.30
N ASP A 204 -0.99 15.54 -13.15
CA ASP A 204 -0.90 16.92 -13.59
C ASP A 204 -0.37 16.97 -15.05
N PRO A 205 -1.15 17.55 -16.00
CA PRO A 205 -0.78 17.60 -17.43
C PRO A 205 0.60 18.20 -17.73
N LYS A 206 1.13 19.08 -16.86
CA LYS A 206 2.47 19.69 -17.04
C LYS A 206 3.62 18.67 -17.05
N TYR A 207 3.42 17.46 -16.52
CA TYR A 207 4.44 16.41 -16.54
C TYR A 207 4.40 15.53 -17.80
N TYR A 208 3.41 15.76 -18.71
CA TYR A 208 3.27 15.08 -19.99
C TYR A 208 3.58 16.00 -21.18
N GLN A 209 3.94 17.27 -20.94
CA GLN A 209 4.38 18.19 -21.98
C GLN A 209 5.91 18.06 -22.10
N ASP A 210 6.36 17.28 -23.09
CA ASP A 210 7.68 17.36 -23.69
C ASP A 210 7.59 18.13 -25.00
#